data_2dea9ea07b314621adab2d2757593a37
#
_entry.id   2dea9ea07b314621adab2d2757593a37
#
_cell.length_a   1.000
_cell.length_b   1.000
_cell.length_c   1.000
_cell.angle_alpha   90.00
_cell.angle_beta   90.00
_cell.angle_gamma   90.00
#
_symmetry.space_group_name_H-M   'P 1'
#
loop_
_entity.id
_entity.type
_entity.pdbx_description
1 polymer ?
#
loop_
_entity_poly.entity_id
_entity_poly.type
_entity_poly.pdbx_seq_one_letter_code
_entity_poly.pdbx_strand_id
1 'polypeptide(L)'
;MRVDTVKSWSFLGYTEIMTRQTNPDGLRETILRISRDLLNEGGPSSLSMREVARRAGCTHQAPYHHFQGREAILVALVEEGYRDLERALREARETSEGRAPQDATRAAGHAYLACALANPGVFRIMFRSDMYDAGAHPGLHAASLAARSQLRSLATLAYGTDDPRAEVTLWAYIHGLATLVLDGPPALG
;
A
#
# COMPACT_ATOMS: atom_id res chain seq x y z
N MET A 1 -10.20 -0.75 -72.28
CA MET A 1 -11.43 -0.50 -71.47
C MET A 1 -11.11 -0.88 -70.03
N ARG A 2 -10.93 0.14 -69.18
CA ARG A 2 -10.48 0.00 -67.79
C ARG A 2 -11.69 -0.34 -66.93
N VAL A 3 -11.52 -1.29 -66.06
CA VAL A 3 -12.50 -1.58 -64.97
C VAL A 3 -11.85 -1.20 -63.65
N ASP A 4 -12.49 -0.25 -62.97
CA ASP A 4 -12.04 0.32 -61.71
C ASP A 4 -12.07 -0.67 -60.58
N THR A 5 -10.95 -0.77 -59.87
CA THR A 5 -10.78 -1.52 -58.65
C THR A 5 -11.36 -0.75 -57.49
N VAL A 6 -12.52 -1.14 -57.00
CA VAL A 6 -13.11 -0.61 -55.76
C VAL A 6 -12.25 -1.08 -54.59
N LYS A 7 -11.64 -0.13 -53.89
CA LYS A 7 -10.90 -0.33 -52.67
C LYS A 7 -11.84 -0.83 -51.56
N SER A 8 -11.73 -2.12 -51.20
CA SER A 8 -12.34 -2.62 -49.99
C SER A 8 -11.55 -2.06 -48.81
N TRP A 9 -12.12 -1.10 -48.12
CA TRP A 9 -11.66 -0.70 -46.79
C TRP A 9 -12.00 -1.79 -45.82
N SER A 10 -10.96 -2.50 -45.37
CA SER A 10 -11.08 -3.61 -44.43
C SER A 10 -11.58 -3.08 -43.09
N PHE A 11 -12.73 -3.57 -42.69
CA PHE A 11 -13.39 -3.37 -41.39
C PHE A 11 -12.61 -4.00 -40.20
N LEU A 12 -11.38 -4.47 -40.43
CA LEU A 12 -10.52 -5.16 -39.45
C LEU A 12 -9.84 -4.23 -38.43
N GLY A 13 -9.81 -2.91 -38.68
CA GLY A 13 -9.17 -1.96 -37.77
C GLY A 13 -10.05 -1.45 -36.63
N TYR A 14 -11.38 -1.60 -36.72
CA TYR A 14 -12.29 -1.06 -35.73
C TYR A 14 -12.63 -2.05 -34.60
N THR A 15 -12.38 -3.33 -34.79
CA THR A 15 -12.68 -4.39 -33.80
C THR A 15 -11.55 -4.56 -32.78
N GLU A 16 -10.31 -4.18 -33.10
CA GLU A 16 -9.17 -4.30 -32.20
C GLU A 16 -9.10 -3.20 -31.12
N ILE A 17 -9.77 -2.08 -31.34
CA ILE A 17 -9.80 -0.96 -30.36
C ILE A 17 -10.85 -1.17 -29.28
N MET A 18 -11.86 -2.03 -29.51
CA MET A 18 -12.97 -2.26 -28.58
C MET A 18 -12.82 -3.51 -27.68
N THR A 19 -11.83 -4.35 -27.89
CA THR A 19 -11.55 -5.50 -27.03
C THR A 19 -10.20 -5.39 -26.35
N ARG A 20 -9.91 -4.28 -25.69
CA ARG A 20 -9.13 -4.36 -24.47
C ARG A 20 -10.06 -5.01 -23.43
N GLN A 21 -10.23 -6.31 -23.51
CA GLN A 21 -10.74 -7.11 -22.39
C GLN A 21 -9.81 -6.78 -21.23
N THR A 22 -10.24 -5.90 -20.35
CA THR A 22 -9.62 -5.70 -19.06
C THR A 22 -9.77 -7.05 -18.36
N ASN A 23 -8.66 -7.81 -18.32
CA ASN A 23 -8.56 -8.97 -17.46
C ASN A 23 -9.12 -8.51 -16.10
N PRO A 24 -10.12 -9.19 -15.51
CA PRO A 24 -10.72 -8.76 -14.25
C PRO A 24 -9.66 -8.52 -13.17
N ASP A 25 -8.63 -9.37 -13.12
CA ASP A 25 -7.50 -9.21 -12.19
C ASP A 25 -6.69 -7.92 -12.50
N GLY A 26 -6.52 -7.59 -13.77
CA GLY A 26 -5.85 -6.36 -14.19
C GLY A 26 -6.61 -5.07 -13.84
N LEU A 27 -7.97 -5.11 -13.84
CA LEU A 27 -8.76 -3.93 -13.42
C LEU A 27 -8.69 -3.74 -11.91
N ARG A 28 -8.76 -4.81 -11.12
CA ARG A 28 -8.60 -4.74 -9.65
C ARG A 28 -7.24 -4.11 -9.28
N GLU A 29 -6.17 -4.55 -9.90
CA GLU A 29 -4.83 -4.03 -9.66
C GLU A 29 -4.70 -2.57 -10.13
N THR A 30 -5.30 -2.22 -11.26
CA THR A 30 -5.37 -0.84 -11.76
C THR A 30 -6.10 0.07 -10.78
N ILE A 31 -7.22 -0.37 -10.19
CA ILE A 31 -7.96 0.36 -9.16
C ILE A 31 -7.07 0.60 -7.93
N LEU A 32 -6.38 -0.41 -7.43
CA LEU A 32 -5.50 -0.28 -6.26
C LEU A 32 -4.33 0.68 -6.55
N ARG A 33 -3.69 0.57 -7.69
CA ARG A 33 -2.61 1.50 -8.10
C ARG A 33 -3.10 2.95 -8.16
N ILE A 34 -4.21 3.21 -8.86
CA ILE A 34 -4.81 4.55 -8.95
C ILE A 34 -5.18 5.08 -7.56
N SER A 35 -5.66 4.20 -6.69
CA SER A 35 -6.04 4.59 -5.33
C SER A 35 -4.82 4.96 -4.48
N ARG A 36 -3.69 4.28 -4.65
CA ARG A 36 -2.41 4.69 -4.03
C ARG A 36 -1.97 6.06 -4.54
N ASP A 37 -2.04 6.29 -5.85
CA ASP A 37 -1.67 7.58 -6.45
C ASP A 37 -2.54 8.70 -5.87
N LEU A 38 -3.86 8.50 -5.78
CA LEU A 38 -4.79 9.45 -5.16
C LEU A 38 -4.45 9.75 -3.70
N LEU A 39 -4.16 8.71 -2.91
CA LEU A 39 -3.75 8.88 -1.51
C LEU A 39 -2.43 9.66 -1.38
N ASN A 40 -1.49 9.44 -2.29
CA ASN A 40 -0.21 10.14 -2.27
C ASN A 40 -0.37 11.62 -2.68
N GLU A 41 -1.25 11.92 -3.63
CA GLU A 41 -1.48 13.28 -4.16
C GLU A 41 -2.28 14.17 -3.20
N GLY A 42 -3.37 13.67 -2.65
CA GLY A 42 -4.34 14.48 -1.91
C GLY A 42 -4.86 13.84 -0.63
N GLY A 43 -4.20 12.78 -0.16
CA GLY A 43 -4.59 12.07 1.05
C GLY A 43 -5.95 11.36 0.93
N PRO A 44 -6.53 10.94 2.07
CA PRO A 44 -7.76 10.14 2.05
C PRO A 44 -8.96 10.83 1.41
N SER A 45 -9.07 12.14 1.47
CA SER A 45 -10.20 12.91 0.90
C SER A 45 -10.23 12.87 -0.63
N SER A 46 -9.11 12.63 -1.29
CA SER A 46 -9.03 12.54 -2.76
C SER A 46 -9.56 11.21 -3.30
N LEU A 47 -9.63 10.16 -2.47
CA LEU A 47 -10.08 8.84 -2.87
C LEU A 47 -11.60 8.76 -2.89
N SER A 48 -12.18 8.60 -4.08
CA SER A 48 -13.59 8.29 -4.28
C SER A 48 -13.77 7.28 -5.42
N MET A 49 -14.83 6.46 -5.35
CA MET A 49 -15.14 5.47 -6.39
C MET A 49 -15.29 6.12 -7.78
N ARG A 50 -15.85 7.33 -7.82
CA ARG A 50 -16.03 8.10 -9.05
C ARG A 50 -14.68 8.53 -9.65
N GLU A 51 -13.77 9.05 -8.82
CA GLU A 51 -12.45 9.49 -9.28
C GLU A 51 -11.58 8.31 -9.71
N VAL A 52 -11.65 7.19 -8.98
CA VAL A 52 -10.99 5.93 -9.36
C VAL A 52 -11.49 5.46 -10.72
N ALA A 53 -12.80 5.38 -10.96
CA ALA A 53 -13.37 4.99 -12.25
C ALA A 53 -12.94 5.92 -13.38
N ARG A 54 -12.97 7.23 -13.15
CA ARG A 54 -12.52 8.25 -14.10
C ARG A 54 -11.05 8.06 -14.49
N ARG A 55 -10.15 7.87 -13.54
CA ARG A 55 -8.72 7.65 -13.80
C ARG A 55 -8.42 6.30 -14.41
N ALA A 56 -9.21 5.27 -14.06
CA ALA A 56 -9.11 3.94 -14.65
C ALA A 56 -9.64 3.87 -16.10
N GLY A 57 -10.31 4.92 -16.58
CA GLY A 57 -10.91 4.93 -17.90
C GLY A 57 -12.05 3.92 -18.06
N CYS A 58 -12.77 3.59 -16.96
CA CYS A 58 -13.84 2.63 -16.95
C CYS A 58 -15.18 3.28 -16.54
N THR A 59 -16.27 2.52 -16.67
CA THR A 59 -17.58 2.98 -16.24
C THR A 59 -17.64 3.16 -14.73
N HIS A 60 -18.50 4.06 -14.25
CA HIS A 60 -18.67 4.32 -12.81
C HIS A 60 -19.02 3.05 -12.00
N GLN A 61 -19.66 2.08 -12.61
CA GLN A 61 -20.06 0.81 -11.98
C GLN A 61 -18.92 -0.22 -11.92
N ALA A 62 -17.93 -0.14 -12.81
CA ALA A 62 -16.88 -1.14 -12.92
C ALA A 62 -16.08 -1.37 -11.61
N PRO A 63 -15.70 -0.34 -10.84
CA PRO A 63 -15.00 -0.56 -9.56
C PRO A 63 -15.83 -1.33 -8.53
N TYR A 64 -17.16 -1.21 -8.56
CA TYR A 64 -18.06 -1.89 -7.59
C TYR A 64 -18.12 -3.40 -7.81
N HIS A 65 -17.72 -3.91 -8.98
CA HIS A 65 -17.57 -5.36 -9.20
C HIS A 65 -16.36 -5.95 -8.45
N HIS A 66 -15.42 -5.12 -8.04
CA HIS A 66 -14.19 -5.55 -7.34
C HIS A 66 -14.16 -5.13 -5.87
N PHE A 67 -14.78 -4.00 -5.54
CA PHE A 67 -14.77 -3.42 -4.20
C PHE A 67 -16.16 -2.89 -3.85
N GLN A 68 -16.67 -3.29 -2.70
CA GLN A 68 -18.02 -2.87 -2.23
C GLN A 68 -18.14 -1.37 -1.98
N GLY A 69 -17.00 -0.65 -1.97
CA GLY A 69 -16.95 0.79 -1.76
C GLY A 69 -15.53 1.27 -1.47
N ARG A 70 -15.43 2.54 -1.11
CA ARG A 70 -14.16 3.20 -0.79
C ARG A 70 -13.41 2.51 0.35
N GLU A 71 -14.13 2.12 1.40
CA GLU A 71 -13.53 1.45 2.56
C GLU A 71 -12.86 0.13 2.18
N ALA A 72 -13.49 -0.69 1.32
CA ALA A 72 -12.91 -1.93 0.85
C ALA A 72 -11.59 -1.72 0.08
N ILE A 73 -11.45 -0.60 -0.64
CA ILE A 73 -10.19 -0.20 -1.28
C ILE A 73 -9.15 0.19 -0.22
N LEU A 74 -9.52 1.01 0.76
CA LEU A 74 -8.61 1.41 1.85
C LEU A 74 -8.11 0.18 2.62
N VAL A 75 -9.01 -0.73 2.99
CA VAL A 75 -8.65 -1.99 3.68
C VAL A 75 -7.67 -2.82 2.86
N ALA A 76 -7.92 -3.01 1.56
CA ALA A 76 -7.01 -3.75 0.69
C ALA A 76 -5.62 -3.10 0.62
N LEU A 77 -5.54 -1.77 0.48
CA LEU A 77 -4.27 -1.04 0.44
C LEU A 77 -3.52 -1.10 1.77
N VAL A 78 -4.22 -0.99 2.89
CA VAL A 78 -3.63 -1.09 4.23
C VAL A 78 -3.14 -2.51 4.51
N GLU A 79 -3.90 -3.53 4.10
CA GLU A 79 -3.49 -4.93 4.21
C GLU A 79 -2.21 -5.21 3.41
N GLU A 80 -2.11 -4.71 2.17
CA GLU A 80 -0.88 -4.78 1.38
C GLU A 80 0.27 -4.02 2.05
N GLY A 81 0.02 -2.82 2.58
CA GLY A 81 1.01 -2.03 3.32
C GLY A 81 1.59 -2.76 4.53
N TYR A 82 0.75 -3.47 5.30
CA TYR A 82 1.23 -4.29 6.42
C TYR A 82 2.01 -5.51 5.97
N ARG A 83 1.64 -6.15 4.85
CA ARG A 83 2.40 -7.27 4.28
C ARG A 83 3.79 -6.82 3.78
N ASP A 84 3.86 -5.65 3.17
CA ASP A 84 5.13 -5.06 2.72
C ASP A 84 6.01 -4.72 3.93
N LEU A 85 5.43 -4.13 4.97
CA LEU A 85 6.13 -3.82 6.21
C LEU A 85 6.62 -5.10 6.91
N GLU A 86 5.78 -6.14 7.00
CA GLU A 86 6.17 -7.44 7.56
C GLU A 86 7.38 -8.01 6.84
N ARG A 87 7.34 -8.05 5.51
CA ARG A 87 8.44 -8.55 4.68
C ARG A 87 9.74 -7.78 4.92
N ALA A 88 9.68 -6.45 4.89
CA ALA A 88 10.85 -5.61 5.10
C ALA A 88 11.44 -5.76 6.52
N LEU A 89 10.61 -5.85 7.54
CA LEU A 89 11.07 -6.07 8.91
C LEU A 89 11.64 -7.48 9.11
N ARG A 90 11.07 -8.50 8.47
CA ARG A 90 11.58 -9.86 8.50
C ARG A 90 12.98 -9.92 7.88
N GLU A 91 13.18 -9.35 6.71
CA GLU A 91 14.48 -9.26 6.06
C GLU A 91 15.50 -8.49 6.93
N ALA A 92 15.08 -7.40 7.57
CA ALA A 92 15.90 -6.64 8.50
C ALA A 92 16.30 -7.50 9.71
N ARG A 93 15.40 -8.29 10.27
CA ARG A 93 15.65 -9.23 11.36
C ARG A 93 16.67 -10.30 10.94
N GLU A 94 16.44 -10.96 9.83
CA GLU A 94 17.31 -12.04 9.33
C GLU A 94 18.74 -11.55 9.07
N THR A 95 18.87 -10.34 8.53
CA THR A 95 20.20 -9.73 8.30
C THR A 95 20.89 -9.21 9.56
N SER A 96 20.15 -9.09 10.67
CA SER A 96 20.67 -8.61 11.95
C SER A 96 21.06 -9.73 12.93
N GLU A 97 20.68 -10.97 12.65
CA GLU A 97 21.01 -12.11 13.50
C GLU A 97 22.53 -12.28 13.63
N GLY A 98 23.03 -12.43 14.87
CA GLY A 98 24.46 -12.56 15.17
C GLY A 98 25.28 -11.28 15.06
N ARG A 99 24.65 -10.12 14.80
CA ARG A 99 25.30 -8.80 14.76
C ARG A 99 25.14 -8.06 16.09
N ALA A 100 25.76 -6.87 16.16
CA ALA A 100 25.63 -6.03 17.34
C ALA A 100 24.15 -5.53 17.52
N PRO A 101 23.66 -5.37 18.77
CA PRO A 101 22.27 -4.95 19.04
C PRO A 101 21.84 -3.66 18.34
N GLN A 102 22.77 -2.68 18.21
CA GLN A 102 22.49 -1.44 17.49
C GLN A 102 22.24 -1.65 15.98
N ASP A 103 22.73 -2.72 15.40
CA ASP A 103 22.49 -3.05 14.00
C ASP A 103 21.04 -3.46 13.76
N ALA A 104 20.42 -4.17 14.72
CA ALA A 104 19.01 -4.50 14.68
C ALA A 104 18.11 -3.26 14.73
N THR A 105 18.42 -2.30 15.61
CA THR A 105 17.70 -1.02 15.68
C THR A 105 17.80 -0.24 14.38
N ARG A 106 18.99 -0.15 13.82
CA ARG A 106 19.23 0.55 12.56
C ARG A 106 18.53 -0.13 11.39
N ALA A 107 18.61 -1.46 11.30
CA ALA A 107 17.95 -2.23 10.25
C ALA A 107 16.41 -2.08 10.31
N ALA A 108 15.83 -2.14 11.52
CA ALA A 108 14.41 -1.89 11.73
C ALA A 108 14.00 -0.48 11.26
N GLY A 109 14.78 0.53 11.64
CA GLY A 109 14.54 1.91 11.23
C GLY A 109 14.60 2.11 9.72
N HIS A 110 15.60 1.55 9.05
CA HIS A 110 15.71 1.61 7.59
C HIS A 110 14.56 0.90 6.88
N ALA A 111 14.20 -0.31 7.31
CA ALA A 111 13.10 -1.08 6.73
C ALA A 111 11.76 -0.33 6.88
N TYR A 112 11.49 0.17 8.07
CA TYR A 112 10.28 0.93 8.36
C TYR A 112 10.17 2.21 7.53
N LEU A 113 11.26 3.00 7.50
CA LEU A 113 11.33 4.25 6.74
C LEU A 113 11.20 4.01 5.23
N ALA A 114 11.83 2.96 4.70
CA ALA A 114 11.70 2.59 3.29
C ALA A 114 10.25 2.29 2.91
N CYS A 115 9.50 1.54 3.75
CA CYS A 115 8.08 1.30 3.55
C CYS A 115 7.26 2.60 3.58
N ALA A 116 7.54 3.48 4.55
CA ALA A 116 6.85 4.77 4.67
C ALA A 116 7.05 5.67 3.43
N LEU A 117 8.28 5.72 2.93
CA LEU A 117 8.65 6.53 1.76
C LEU A 117 8.15 5.94 0.43
N ALA A 118 8.05 4.61 0.34
CA ALA A 118 7.56 3.95 -0.87
C ALA A 118 6.08 4.26 -1.14
N ASN A 119 5.25 4.34 -0.10
CA ASN A 119 3.82 4.59 -0.21
C ASN A 119 3.32 5.51 0.92
N PRO A 120 3.68 6.80 0.91
CA PRO A 120 3.41 7.70 2.04
C PRO A 120 1.92 7.89 2.32
N GLY A 121 1.07 7.89 1.29
CA GLY A 121 -0.38 7.99 1.45
C GLY A 121 -0.98 6.76 2.15
N VAL A 122 -0.53 5.57 1.79
CA VAL A 122 -0.95 4.31 2.45
C VAL A 122 -0.40 4.27 3.87
N PHE A 123 0.88 4.60 4.07
CA PHE A 123 1.50 4.61 5.39
C PHE A 123 0.73 5.49 6.38
N ARG A 124 0.29 6.69 5.97
CA ARG A 124 -0.47 7.61 6.83
C ARG A 124 -1.82 7.04 7.25
N ILE A 125 -2.46 6.19 6.44
CA ILE A 125 -3.75 5.60 6.78
C ILE A 125 -3.63 4.26 7.53
N MET A 126 -2.51 3.57 7.48
CA MET A 126 -2.31 2.27 8.16
C MET A 126 -2.58 2.35 9.67
N PHE A 127 -2.34 3.50 10.28
CA PHE A 127 -2.47 3.72 11.73
C PHE A 127 -3.71 4.57 12.10
N ARG A 128 -4.65 4.72 11.16
CA ARG A 128 -5.88 5.50 11.32
C ARG A 128 -7.09 4.59 11.53
N SER A 129 -7.32 4.21 12.80
CA SER A 129 -8.47 3.37 13.20
C SER A 129 -9.85 4.02 12.99
N ASP A 130 -9.89 5.34 12.72
CA ASP A 130 -11.10 6.08 12.38
C ASP A 130 -11.53 5.92 10.91
N MET A 131 -10.72 5.28 10.06
CA MET A 131 -10.96 5.16 8.63
C MET A 131 -11.52 3.80 8.19
N TYR A 132 -11.32 2.76 8.99
CA TYR A 132 -11.76 1.39 8.74
C TYR A 132 -11.77 0.58 10.05
N ASP A 133 -12.62 -0.43 10.11
CA ASP A 133 -12.65 -1.37 11.24
C ASP A 133 -11.73 -2.56 10.95
N ALA A 134 -10.51 -2.54 11.51
CA ALA A 134 -9.56 -3.64 11.34
C ALA A 134 -10.11 -4.98 11.90
N GLY A 135 -10.97 -4.95 12.91
CA GLY A 135 -11.57 -6.15 13.51
C GLY A 135 -12.57 -6.84 12.57
N ALA A 136 -13.22 -6.08 11.69
CA ALA A 136 -14.14 -6.60 10.69
C ALA A 136 -13.43 -7.26 9.49
N HIS A 137 -12.08 -7.11 9.37
CA HIS A 137 -11.30 -7.59 8.23
C HIS A 137 -10.19 -8.55 8.67
N PRO A 138 -10.45 -9.88 8.73
CA PRO A 138 -9.47 -10.87 9.24
C PRO A 138 -8.12 -10.86 8.53
N GLY A 139 -8.09 -10.62 7.22
CA GLY A 139 -6.85 -10.52 6.44
C GLY A 139 -5.98 -9.34 6.87
N LEU A 140 -6.58 -8.17 7.02
CA LEU A 140 -5.91 -6.97 7.52
C LEU A 140 -5.40 -7.19 8.96
N HIS A 141 -6.24 -7.76 9.83
CA HIS A 141 -5.85 -8.05 11.21
C HIS A 141 -4.64 -9.00 11.26
N ALA A 142 -4.67 -10.09 10.49
CA ALA A 142 -3.56 -11.03 10.40
C ALA A 142 -2.27 -10.36 9.88
N ALA A 143 -2.35 -9.53 8.83
CA ALA A 143 -1.20 -8.81 8.29
C ALA A 143 -0.59 -7.84 9.32
N SER A 144 -1.42 -7.10 10.05
CA SER A 144 -0.95 -6.17 11.09
C SER A 144 -0.25 -6.90 12.24
N LEU A 145 -0.79 -8.04 12.69
CA LEU A 145 -0.17 -8.87 13.73
C LEU A 145 1.17 -9.47 13.25
N ALA A 146 1.26 -9.90 11.99
CA ALA A 146 2.49 -10.42 11.42
C ALA A 146 3.60 -9.35 11.39
N ALA A 147 3.31 -8.14 10.93
CA ALA A 147 4.25 -7.02 10.93
C ALA A 147 4.70 -6.67 12.37
N ARG A 148 3.76 -6.64 13.32
CA ARG A 148 4.05 -6.41 14.74
C ARG A 148 4.95 -7.50 15.33
N SER A 149 4.75 -8.77 14.96
CA SER A 149 5.58 -9.88 15.41
C SER A 149 7.04 -9.73 14.98
N GLN A 150 7.30 -9.29 13.73
CA GLN A 150 8.65 -9.01 13.26
C GLN A 150 9.30 -7.84 14.02
N LEU A 151 8.53 -6.80 14.28
CA LEU A 151 9.00 -5.65 15.04
C LEU A 151 9.38 -6.05 16.47
N ARG A 152 8.57 -6.88 17.13
CA ARG A 152 8.87 -7.44 18.46
C ARG A 152 10.18 -8.24 18.45
N SER A 153 10.36 -9.11 17.45
CA SER A 153 11.61 -9.89 17.31
C SER A 153 12.84 -8.99 17.14
N LEU A 154 12.72 -7.92 16.33
CA LEU A 154 13.78 -6.92 16.17
C LEU A 154 14.04 -6.15 17.47
N ALA A 155 13.01 -5.82 18.26
CA ALA A 155 13.18 -5.18 19.56
C ALA A 155 13.89 -6.12 20.54
N THR A 156 13.60 -7.42 20.52
CA THR A 156 14.33 -8.43 21.32
C THR A 156 15.82 -8.48 20.95
N LEU A 157 16.14 -8.45 19.67
CA LEU A 157 17.54 -8.38 19.21
C LEU A 157 18.23 -7.07 19.63
N ALA A 158 17.52 -5.95 19.54
CA ALA A 158 18.06 -4.62 19.82
C ALA A 158 18.29 -4.38 21.32
N TYR A 159 17.42 -4.88 22.18
CA TYR A 159 17.43 -4.58 23.63
C TYR A 159 17.79 -5.76 24.50
N GLY A 160 17.90 -6.98 23.94
CA GLY A 160 18.23 -8.20 24.68
C GLY A 160 17.12 -8.65 25.64
N THR A 161 15.87 -8.23 25.42
CA THR A 161 14.71 -8.55 26.29
C THR A 161 13.45 -8.74 25.47
N ASP A 162 12.56 -9.64 25.92
CA ASP A 162 11.22 -9.84 25.33
C ASP A 162 10.15 -9.02 26.10
N ASP A 163 10.54 -7.99 26.83
CA ASP A 163 9.59 -7.07 27.47
C ASP A 163 8.75 -6.34 26.39
N PRO A 164 7.42 -6.38 26.47
CA PRO A 164 6.56 -5.62 25.55
C PRO A 164 6.86 -4.13 25.47
N ARG A 165 7.46 -3.54 26.51
CA ARG A 165 7.89 -2.14 26.51
C ARG A 165 9.01 -1.88 25.53
N ALA A 166 9.91 -2.85 25.29
CA ALA A 166 10.96 -2.77 24.29
C ALA A 166 10.39 -2.64 22.87
N GLU A 167 9.36 -3.44 22.55
CA GLU A 167 8.62 -3.33 21.28
C GLU A 167 8.03 -1.93 21.10
N VAL A 168 7.30 -1.43 22.10
CA VAL A 168 6.67 -0.10 22.05
C VAL A 168 7.72 1.01 21.91
N THR A 169 8.86 0.89 22.62
CA THR A 169 9.95 1.86 22.55
C THR A 169 10.56 1.91 21.15
N LEU A 170 10.88 0.76 20.58
CA LEU A 170 11.41 0.69 19.21
C LEU A 170 10.40 1.26 18.21
N TRP A 171 9.14 0.84 18.32
CA TRP A 171 8.09 1.32 17.44
C TRP A 171 7.90 2.84 17.52
N ALA A 172 7.79 3.40 18.73
CA ALA A 172 7.63 4.83 18.93
C ALA A 172 8.80 5.62 18.30
N TYR A 173 10.02 5.13 18.45
CA TYR A 173 11.21 5.74 17.88
C TYR A 173 11.18 5.73 16.34
N ILE A 174 11.00 4.55 15.71
CA ILE A 174 11.06 4.45 14.26
C ILE A 174 9.82 5.05 13.57
N HIS A 175 8.64 4.94 14.20
CA HIS A 175 7.41 5.56 13.68
C HIS A 175 7.48 7.08 13.77
N GLY A 176 7.94 7.63 14.89
CA GLY A 176 8.16 9.05 15.05
C GLY A 176 9.17 9.60 14.02
N LEU A 177 10.27 8.88 13.77
CA LEU A 177 11.22 9.24 12.73
C LEU A 177 10.57 9.23 11.34
N ALA A 178 9.82 8.19 11.00
CA ALA A 178 9.14 8.10 9.71
C ALA A 178 8.12 9.25 9.52
N THR A 179 7.35 9.58 10.54
CA THR A 179 6.42 10.71 10.51
C THR A 179 7.13 12.04 10.30
N LEU A 180 8.23 12.29 11.02
CA LEU A 180 9.04 13.50 10.86
C LEU A 180 9.65 13.63 9.46
N VAL A 181 10.07 12.52 8.86
CA VAL A 181 10.61 12.52 7.49
C VAL A 181 9.50 12.78 6.46
N LEU A 182 8.31 12.23 6.66
CA LEU A 182 7.19 12.38 5.71
C LEU A 182 6.50 13.75 5.79
N ASP A 183 6.34 14.29 7.00
CA ASP A 183 5.50 15.45 7.25
C ASP A 183 6.30 16.69 7.68
N GLY A 184 7.59 16.53 7.91
CA GLY A 184 8.46 17.56 8.49
C GLY A 184 8.32 17.66 10.00
N PRO A 185 9.26 18.36 10.68
CA PRO A 185 9.11 18.65 12.09
C PRO A 185 7.93 19.59 12.32
N PRO A 186 7.15 19.41 13.41
CA PRO A 186 6.11 20.37 13.76
C PRO A 186 6.75 21.76 13.90
N ALA A 187 6.05 22.79 13.43
CA ALA A 187 6.47 24.17 13.67
C ALA A 187 6.52 24.38 15.19
N LEU A 188 7.72 24.46 15.73
CA LEU A 188 7.93 24.87 17.11
C LEU A 188 7.72 26.39 17.13
N GLY A 189 6.49 26.83 17.49
CA GLY A 189 6.14 28.23 17.67
C GLY A 189 6.85 28.86 18.86
#